data_92fca642fe80dc65d10594faf79e49bb
#
_entry.id   92fca642fe80dc65d10594faf79e49bb
#
_cell.length_a   1.000
_cell.length_b   1.000
_cell.length_c   1.000
_cell.angle_alpha   90.00
_cell.angle_beta   90.00
_cell.angle_gamma   90.00
#
_symmetry.space_group_name_H-M   'P 1'
#
loop_
_entity.id
_entity.type
_entity.pdbx_description
1 polymer ?
#
loop_
_entity_poly.entity_id
_entity_poly.type
_entity_poly.pdbx_seq_one_letter_code
_entity_poly.pdbx_strand_id
1 'polypeptide(L)'
;LAPHATLTYTGDDCRKVTMTGKIYFEVKHDEAHPFDIKGDMSHVRVLGTKFMVSEGCASSEVYVISGRVLFTAKTEADGVILTKEMRATLAKGAKKPQIAESGSVNQMAWATHKFHFDNTPVNEVLNTLSCYYGTHLSANNTGKRLSGDFDANDLDDILSIIEETLNIKISQK
;
A
#
# COMPACT_ATOMS: atom_id res chain seq x y z
N LEU A 1 -5.56 1.31 10.32
CA LEU A 1 -4.33 1.07 11.08
C LEU A 1 -3.98 -0.42 11.01
N ALA A 2 -2.75 -0.77 10.69
CA ALA A 2 -2.24 -2.14 10.87
C ALA A 2 -2.03 -2.44 12.36
N PRO A 3 -1.88 -3.72 12.76
CA PRO A 3 -1.54 -4.08 14.13
C PRO A 3 -0.27 -3.33 14.61
N HIS A 4 -0.29 -2.87 15.87
CA HIS A 4 0.79 -2.09 16.51
C HIS A 4 1.10 -0.72 15.90
N ALA A 5 0.29 -0.22 14.95
CA ALA A 5 0.41 1.14 14.46
C ALA A 5 -0.27 2.12 15.41
N THR A 6 0.34 3.29 15.58
CA THR A 6 -0.22 4.39 16.39
C THR A 6 -0.43 5.63 15.55
N LEU A 7 -1.47 6.38 15.85
CA LEU A 7 -1.79 7.67 15.27
C LEU A 7 -2.19 8.63 16.37
N THR A 8 -1.53 9.78 16.44
CA THR A 8 -1.81 10.81 17.44
C THR A 8 -1.99 12.15 16.76
N TYR A 9 -3.11 12.82 17.04
CA TYR A 9 -3.33 14.19 16.57
C TYR A 9 -2.46 15.17 17.35
N THR A 10 -1.89 16.15 16.66
CA THR A 10 -1.00 17.17 17.26
C THR A 10 -1.57 18.56 17.04
N GLY A 11 -1.91 19.24 18.15
CA GLY A 11 -2.51 20.59 18.15
C GLY A 11 -4.02 20.62 17.97
N ASP A 12 -4.58 21.83 17.88
CA ASP A 12 -6.03 22.07 17.73
C ASP A 12 -6.54 21.81 16.30
N ASP A 13 -5.64 21.61 15.37
CA ASP A 13 -5.90 21.35 13.97
C ASP A 13 -5.88 19.82 13.72
N CYS A 14 -7.06 19.24 13.46
CA CYS A 14 -7.23 17.81 13.14
C CYS A 14 -6.48 17.35 11.86
N ARG A 15 -5.70 18.22 11.23
CA ARG A 15 -4.94 17.92 10.01
C ARG A 15 -3.43 17.73 10.26
N LYS A 16 -3.00 17.67 11.51
CA LYS A 16 -1.62 17.38 11.89
C LYS A 16 -1.56 16.16 12.79
N VAL A 17 -0.82 15.16 12.36
CA VAL A 17 -0.69 13.89 13.09
C VAL A 17 0.75 13.42 13.19
N THR A 18 1.05 12.66 14.26
CA THR A 18 2.24 11.83 14.35
C THR A 18 1.85 10.36 14.23
N MET A 19 2.72 9.53 13.68
CA MET A 19 2.45 8.12 13.50
C MET A 19 3.66 7.23 13.69
N THR A 20 3.38 5.96 14.02
CA THR A 20 4.33 4.85 13.95
C THR A 20 3.66 3.64 13.31
N GLY A 21 4.45 2.72 12.76
CA GLY A 21 3.94 1.52 12.13
C GLY A 21 3.33 1.79 10.74
N LYS A 22 2.37 0.96 10.33
CA LYS A 22 1.80 0.98 8.98
C LYS A 22 0.34 1.46 9.01
N ILE A 23 0.04 2.54 8.29
CA ILE A 23 -1.27 3.17 8.26
C ILE A 23 -1.69 3.46 6.82
N TYR A 24 -2.92 3.11 6.49
CA TYR A 24 -3.60 3.53 5.30
C TYR A 24 -4.44 4.78 5.59
N PHE A 25 -4.33 5.80 4.72
CA PHE A 25 -5.01 7.08 4.84
C PHE A 25 -5.95 7.32 3.66
N GLU A 26 -7.16 7.76 3.97
CA GLU A 26 -8.04 8.45 3.04
C GLU A 26 -8.26 9.87 3.53
N VAL A 27 -7.62 10.82 2.88
CA VAL A 27 -7.70 12.23 3.26
C VAL A 27 -8.63 12.95 2.30
N LYS A 28 -9.67 13.59 2.85
CA LYS A 28 -10.58 14.45 2.08
C LYS A 28 -9.82 15.62 1.50
N HIS A 29 -10.10 15.94 0.23
CA HIS A 29 -9.44 17.02 -0.49
C HIS A 29 -9.76 18.40 0.13
N ASP A 30 -8.70 19.15 0.45
CA ASP A 30 -8.75 20.51 0.96
C ASP A 30 -7.41 21.21 0.65
N GLU A 31 -7.43 22.12 -0.32
CA GLU A 31 -6.23 22.84 -0.76
C GLU A 31 -5.80 23.93 0.24
N ALA A 32 -6.75 24.48 1.00
CA ALA A 32 -6.46 25.54 1.97
C ALA A 32 -5.77 24.99 3.24
N HIS A 33 -6.05 23.75 3.59
CA HIS A 33 -5.55 23.12 4.81
C HIS A 33 -4.86 21.78 4.50
N PRO A 34 -3.55 21.77 4.23
CA PRO A 34 -2.80 20.54 4.00
C PRO A 34 -2.87 19.58 5.20
N PHE A 35 -2.84 18.28 4.93
CA PHE A 35 -2.73 17.26 5.97
C PHE A 35 -1.28 16.85 6.13
N ASP A 36 -0.74 17.04 7.33
CA ASP A 36 0.65 16.79 7.68
C ASP A 36 0.80 15.57 8.58
N ILE A 37 1.64 14.64 8.16
CA ILE A 37 1.97 13.43 8.92
C ILE A 37 3.45 13.46 9.26
N LYS A 38 3.77 13.35 10.55
CA LYS A 38 5.15 13.25 11.04
C LYS A 38 5.42 11.84 11.55
N GLY A 39 6.36 11.16 10.91
CA GLY A 39 6.98 9.93 11.39
C GLY A 39 8.22 10.22 12.23
N ASP A 40 8.93 9.16 12.65
CA ASP A 40 10.19 9.30 13.37
C ASP A 40 11.30 9.87 12.49
N MET A 41 11.34 9.47 11.21
CA MET A 41 12.36 9.91 10.26
C MET A 41 11.80 10.65 9.06
N SER A 42 10.50 10.63 8.85
CA SER A 42 9.83 11.15 7.65
C SER A 42 8.80 12.22 7.94
N HIS A 43 8.48 13.00 6.91
CA HIS A 43 7.36 13.92 6.89
C HIS A 43 6.61 13.75 5.57
N VAL A 44 5.29 13.64 5.67
CA VAL A 44 4.38 13.45 4.54
C VAL A 44 3.33 14.56 4.55
N ARG A 45 3.15 15.23 3.41
CA ARG A 45 2.14 16.27 3.24
C ARG A 45 1.25 15.97 2.04
N VAL A 46 -0.06 16.10 2.24
CA VAL A 46 -1.07 15.88 1.21
C VAL A 46 -2.18 16.92 1.26
N LEU A 47 -2.87 17.14 0.13
CA LEU A 47 -4.06 18.01 0.05
C LEU A 47 -5.35 17.18 0.03
N GLY A 48 -5.30 15.93 -0.45
CA GLY A 48 -6.43 15.02 -0.56
C GLY A 48 -6.02 13.81 -1.38
N THR A 49 -5.77 12.70 -0.71
CA THR A 49 -5.03 11.58 -1.29
C THR A 49 -5.42 10.30 -0.57
N LYS A 50 -5.42 9.18 -1.32
CA LYS A 50 -5.46 7.84 -0.77
C LYS A 50 -4.07 7.23 -0.88
N PHE A 51 -3.47 6.87 0.25
CA PHE A 51 -2.09 6.41 0.30
C PHE A 51 -1.81 5.61 1.57
N MET A 52 -0.69 4.93 1.58
CA MET A 52 -0.19 4.21 2.73
C MET A 52 1.16 4.80 3.16
N VAL A 53 1.36 4.89 4.46
CA VAL A 53 2.66 5.17 5.07
C VAL A 53 3.03 4.00 5.96
N SER A 54 4.27 3.55 5.85
CA SER A 54 4.87 2.55 6.73
C SER A 54 6.11 3.16 7.36
N GLU A 55 6.05 3.45 8.67
CA GLU A 55 7.15 4.00 9.45
C GLU A 55 7.76 2.91 10.31
N GLY A 56 8.93 2.44 9.94
CA GLY A 56 9.68 1.42 10.65
C GLY A 56 10.97 1.96 11.27
N CYS A 57 11.69 1.13 12.03
CA CYS A 57 12.95 1.53 12.68
C CYS A 57 14.14 1.70 11.71
N ALA A 58 14.08 1.11 10.52
CA ALA A 58 15.14 1.15 9.49
C ALA A 58 14.79 2.01 8.28
N SER A 59 13.51 2.17 7.97
CA SER A 59 13.04 2.93 6.81
C SER A 59 11.61 3.41 6.99
N SER A 60 11.28 4.48 6.26
CA SER A 60 9.91 4.93 6.01
C SER A 60 9.55 4.71 4.55
N GLU A 61 8.35 4.25 4.28
CA GLU A 61 7.85 3.98 2.93
C GLU A 61 6.49 4.65 2.73
N VAL A 62 6.30 5.22 1.55
CA VAL A 62 5.02 5.77 1.11
C VAL A 62 4.62 5.13 -0.23
N TYR A 63 3.37 4.72 -0.34
CA TYR A 63 2.75 4.25 -1.58
C TYR A 63 1.45 5.03 -1.85
N VAL A 64 1.27 5.52 -3.07
CA VAL A 64 0.13 6.37 -3.46
C VAL A 64 -0.86 5.60 -4.33
N ILE A 65 -2.12 5.54 -3.90
CA ILE A 65 -3.23 4.96 -4.68
C ILE A 65 -3.85 6.01 -5.59
N SER A 66 -4.10 7.20 -5.05
CA SER A 66 -4.69 8.30 -5.81
C SER A 66 -4.31 9.65 -5.20
N GLY A 67 -4.16 10.66 -6.05
CA GLY A 67 -3.78 12.01 -5.65
C GLY A 67 -2.27 12.23 -5.72
N ARG A 68 -1.77 13.14 -4.87
CA ARG A 68 -0.35 13.52 -4.80
C ARG A 68 0.12 13.59 -3.36
N VAL A 69 1.34 13.11 -3.13
CA VAL A 69 2.00 13.11 -1.82
C VAL A 69 3.35 13.79 -1.95
N LEU A 70 3.63 14.79 -1.12
CA LEU A 70 4.98 15.26 -0.87
C LEU A 70 5.57 14.43 0.27
N PHE A 71 6.64 13.71 -0.01
CA PHE A 71 7.35 12.86 0.92
C PHE A 71 8.77 13.36 1.12
N THR A 72 9.14 13.68 2.35
CA THR A 72 10.45 14.26 2.70
C THR A 72 11.08 13.52 3.87
N ALA A 73 12.38 13.68 4.04
CA ALA A 73 13.03 13.43 5.32
C ALA A 73 12.57 14.48 6.35
N LYS A 74 12.77 14.21 7.64
CA LYS A 74 12.35 15.10 8.74
C LYS A 74 12.90 16.54 8.62
N THR A 75 14.00 16.72 7.92
CA THR A 75 14.70 18.01 7.72
C THR A 75 14.20 18.80 6.50
N GLU A 76 13.18 18.33 5.80
CA GLU A 76 12.43 19.01 4.71
C GLU A 76 13.23 19.49 3.47
N ALA A 77 14.55 19.38 3.44
CA ALA A 77 15.34 20.02 2.38
C ALA A 77 15.16 19.37 1.00
N ASP A 78 14.95 18.05 0.93
CA ASP A 78 14.91 17.29 -0.32
C ASP A 78 13.77 16.26 -0.34
N GLY A 79 12.60 16.70 -0.78
CA GLY A 79 11.42 15.86 -0.96
C GLY A 79 11.26 15.27 -2.35
N VAL A 80 10.37 14.29 -2.46
CA VAL A 80 9.86 13.76 -3.72
C VAL A 80 8.35 13.91 -3.77
N ILE A 81 7.83 14.22 -4.95
CA ILE A 81 6.38 14.22 -5.19
C ILE A 81 6.03 12.86 -5.80
N LEU A 82 5.16 12.14 -5.11
CA LEU A 82 4.62 10.87 -5.55
C LEU A 82 3.22 11.07 -6.10
N THR A 83 2.91 10.41 -7.21
CA THR A 83 1.60 10.36 -7.83
C THR A 83 1.06 8.92 -7.81
N LYS A 84 -0.12 8.71 -8.37
CA LYS A 84 -0.78 7.41 -8.43
C LYS A 84 0.20 6.29 -8.84
N GLU A 85 0.15 5.16 -8.10
CA GLU A 85 0.96 3.95 -8.30
C GLU A 85 2.46 4.11 -8.02
N MET A 86 2.90 5.28 -7.58
CA MET A 86 4.29 5.50 -7.19
C MET A 86 4.54 5.09 -5.75
N ARG A 87 5.74 4.57 -5.51
CA ARG A 87 6.28 4.23 -4.21
C ARG A 87 7.63 4.90 -4.00
N ALA A 88 7.90 5.34 -2.78
CA ALA A 88 9.23 5.77 -2.40
C ALA A 88 9.60 5.27 -1.00
N THR A 89 10.88 5.05 -0.80
CA THR A 89 11.45 4.61 0.47
C THR A 89 12.51 5.59 0.93
N LEU A 90 12.45 5.97 2.19
CA LEU A 90 13.46 6.76 2.90
C LEU A 90 14.18 5.84 3.89
N ALA A 91 15.43 5.52 3.63
CA ALA A 91 16.25 4.76 4.57
C ALA A 91 16.68 5.65 5.76
N LYS A 92 16.89 5.03 6.92
CA LYS A 92 17.38 5.74 8.12
C LYS A 92 18.67 6.48 7.84
N GLY A 93 18.69 7.77 8.14
CA GLY A 93 19.84 8.65 7.90
C GLY A 93 19.96 9.17 6.46
N ALA A 94 19.13 8.73 5.55
CA ALA A 94 19.07 9.30 4.21
C ALA A 94 18.44 10.70 4.23
N LYS A 95 18.95 11.59 3.39
CA LYS A 95 18.46 12.98 3.30
C LYS A 95 17.28 13.12 2.34
N LYS A 96 17.10 12.16 1.43
CA LYS A 96 16.09 12.19 0.38
C LYS A 96 15.48 10.80 0.17
N PRO A 97 14.13 10.71 0.02
CA PRO A 97 13.49 9.47 -0.38
C PRO A 97 13.91 9.04 -1.78
N GLN A 98 14.01 7.74 -1.99
CA GLN A 98 14.25 7.13 -3.30
C GLN A 98 12.95 6.58 -3.86
N ILE A 99 12.59 6.99 -5.07
CA ILE A 99 11.43 6.46 -5.79
C ILE A 99 11.78 5.06 -6.24
N ALA A 100 10.93 4.08 -5.88
CA ALA A 100 11.00 2.72 -6.38
C ALA A 100 10.00 2.55 -7.53
N GLU A 101 10.33 1.70 -8.49
CA GLU A 101 9.38 1.30 -9.51
C GLU A 101 8.17 0.62 -8.89
N SER A 102 7.03 0.76 -9.54
CA SER A 102 5.65 0.45 -9.10
C SER A 102 5.51 -0.65 -8.04
N GLY A 103 4.83 -0.31 -6.94
CA GLY A 103 4.28 -1.29 -6.01
C GLY A 103 2.93 -1.80 -6.51
N SER A 104 2.56 -3.04 -6.18
CA SER A 104 1.21 -3.53 -6.42
C SER A 104 0.22 -2.87 -5.44
N VAL A 105 -0.93 -2.39 -5.95
CA VAL A 105 -2.04 -1.88 -5.14
C VAL A 105 -2.54 -2.93 -4.13
N ASN A 106 -2.31 -4.21 -4.42
CA ASN A 106 -2.67 -5.34 -3.56
C ASN A 106 -1.89 -5.38 -2.23
N GLN A 107 -0.80 -4.63 -2.10
CA GLN A 107 -0.12 -4.45 -0.80
C GLN A 107 -1.00 -3.76 0.25
N MET A 108 -2.13 -3.18 -0.18
CA MET A 108 -3.10 -2.54 0.70
C MET A 108 -4.39 -3.33 0.88
N ALA A 109 -4.48 -4.55 0.35
CA ALA A 109 -5.64 -5.41 0.50
C ALA A 109 -6.04 -5.60 1.99
N TRP A 110 -5.06 -5.59 2.93
CA TRP A 110 -5.31 -5.61 4.37
C TRP A 110 -6.15 -4.42 4.90
N ALA A 111 -6.16 -3.30 4.20
CA ALA A 111 -6.91 -2.09 4.58
C ALA A 111 -8.12 -1.84 3.69
N THR A 112 -8.02 -2.19 2.42
CA THR A 112 -9.08 -1.96 1.41
C THR A 112 -10.03 -3.14 1.30
N HIS A 113 -9.61 -4.34 1.77
CA HIS A 113 -10.31 -5.62 1.58
C HIS A 113 -10.60 -5.91 0.11
N LYS A 114 -9.70 -5.47 -0.78
CA LYS A 114 -9.84 -5.66 -2.24
C LYS A 114 -8.51 -6.02 -2.87
N PHE A 115 -8.60 -6.92 -3.85
CA PHE A 115 -7.51 -7.19 -4.77
C PHE A 115 -7.86 -6.64 -6.15
N HIS A 116 -6.86 -6.11 -6.83
CA HIS A 116 -6.93 -5.66 -8.21
C HIS A 116 -5.81 -6.32 -9.00
N PHE A 117 -6.15 -7.08 -10.02
CA PHE A 117 -5.19 -7.69 -10.94
C PHE A 117 -5.44 -7.13 -12.35
N ASP A 118 -4.37 -6.70 -13.00
CA ASP A 118 -4.41 -6.28 -14.39
C ASP A 118 -3.34 -7.02 -15.17
N ASN A 119 -3.80 -7.93 -16.04
CA ASN A 119 -2.94 -8.78 -16.87
C ASN A 119 -1.78 -9.40 -16.05
N THR A 120 -2.09 -9.83 -14.81
CA THR A 120 -1.11 -10.31 -13.84
C THR A 120 -0.85 -11.80 -14.05
N PRO A 121 0.41 -12.27 -14.09
CA PRO A 121 0.73 -13.69 -14.16
C PRO A 121 0.12 -14.46 -12.97
N VAL A 122 -0.42 -15.66 -13.23
CA VAL A 122 -1.10 -16.47 -12.21
C VAL A 122 -0.22 -16.75 -10.99
N ASN A 123 1.07 -17.01 -11.17
CA ASN A 123 1.98 -17.21 -10.05
C ASN A 123 2.12 -15.98 -9.15
N GLU A 124 2.08 -14.77 -9.69
CA GLU A 124 2.07 -13.53 -8.90
C GLU A 124 0.73 -13.32 -8.19
N VAL A 125 -0.38 -13.65 -8.85
CA VAL A 125 -1.71 -13.66 -8.23
C VAL A 125 -1.73 -14.59 -7.01
N LEU A 126 -1.31 -15.85 -7.19
CA LEU A 126 -1.28 -16.85 -6.12
C LEU A 126 -0.32 -16.46 -5.00
N ASN A 127 0.84 -15.90 -5.31
CA ASN A 127 1.76 -15.38 -4.29
C ASN A 127 1.14 -14.25 -3.48
N THR A 128 0.42 -13.34 -4.14
CA THR A 128 -0.27 -12.22 -3.46
C THR A 128 -1.34 -12.75 -2.50
N LEU A 129 -2.18 -13.68 -2.94
CA LEU A 129 -3.21 -14.32 -2.12
C LEU A 129 -2.57 -15.14 -0.99
N SER A 130 -1.52 -15.91 -1.28
CA SER A 130 -0.78 -16.70 -0.28
C SER A 130 -0.24 -15.83 0.85
N CYS A 131 0.35 -14.67 0.51
CA CYS A 131 0.85 -13.73 1.52
C CYS A 131 -0.27 -13.10 2.35
N TYR A 132 -1.42 -12.83 1.75
CA TYR A 132 -2.54 -12.20 2.45
C TYR A 132 -3.25 -13.17 3.41
N TYR A 133 -3.54 -14.39 2.94
CA TYR A 133 -4.27 -15.40 3.71
C TYR A 133 -3.37 -16.31 4.57
N GLY A 134 -2.04 -16.20 4.43
CA GLY A 134 -1.09 -17.01 5.20
C GLY A 134 -1.11 -18.49 4.83
N THR A 135 -1.44 -18.84 3.59
CA THR A 135 -1.53 -20.21 3.06
C THR A 135 -0.68 -20.35 1.80
N HIS A 136 -0.20 -21.57 1.50
CA HIS A 136 0.57 -21.79 0.29
C HIS A 136 -0.34 -22.24 -0.86
N LEU A 137 -0.38 -21.45 -1.93
CA LEU A 137 -1.16 -21.70 -3.13
C LEU A 137 -0.25 -22.03 -4.32
N SER A 138 -0.60 -23.05 -5.08
CA SER A 138 0.11 -23.43 -6.29
C SER A 138 -0.87 -23.87 -7.39
N ALA A 139 -0.54 -23.66 -8.66
CA ALA A 139 -1.36 -24.07 -9.79
C ALA A 139 -0.63 -25.03 -10.72
N ASN A 140 -1.40 -25.88 -11.39
CA ASN A 140 -0.90 -26.83 -12.41
C ASN A 140 -0.46 -26.14 -13.71
N ASN A 141 -0.91 -24.91 -13.96
CA ASN A 141 -0.55 -24.12 -15.13
C ASN A 141 -0.41 -22.64 -14.75
N THR A 142 0.80 -22.14 -14.81
CA THR A 142 1.16 -20.74 -14.44
C THR A 142 1.36 -19.82 -15.65
N GLY A 143 1.22 -20.34 -16.87
CA GLY A 143 1.41 -19.58 -18.11
C GLY A 143 0.25 -18.63 -18.44
N LYS A 144 -0.82 -18.63 -17.62
CA LYS A 144 -1.99 -17.76 -17.79
C LYS A 144 -1.87 -16.46 -17.01
N ARG A 145 -2.70 -15.49 -17.36
CA ARG A 145 -2.74 -14.17 -16.73
C ARG A 145 -4.19 -13.85 -16.32
N LEU A 146 -4.33 -13.09 -15.24
CA LEU A 146 -5.61 -12.72 -14.66
C LEU A 146 -5.79 -11.20 -14.69
N SER A 147 -6.99 -10.76 -15.05
CA SER A 147 -7.46 -9.39 -14.82
C SER A 147 -8.81 -9.45 -14.12
N GLY A 148 -8.98 -8.65 -13.07
CA GLY A 148 -10.22 -8.55 -12.32
C GLY A 148 -10.05 -7.94 -10.95
N ASP A 149 -11.18 -7.56 -10.35
CA ASP A 149 -11.29 -7.07 -8.99
C ASP A 149 -11.94 -8.15 -8.12
N PHE A 150 -11.39 -8.38 -6.93
CA PHE A 150 -11.89 -9.39 -5.99
C PHE A 150 -12.00 -8.77 -4.59
N ASP A 151 -13.12 -9.04 -3.92
CA ASP A 151 -13.25 -8.74 -2.50
C ASP A 151 -12.49 -9.79 -1.67
N ALA A 152 -11.68 -9.33 -0.71
CA ALA A 152 -10.84 -10.20 0.12
C ALA A 152 -11.61 -10.83 1.30
N ASN A 153 -12.85 -11.26 1.08
CA ASN A 153 -13.72 -11.82 2.12
C ASN A 153 -13.54 -13.32 2.27
N ASP A 154 -13.50 -14.04 1.16
CA ASP A 154 -13.41 -15.51 1.14
C ASP A 154 -12.38 -15.97 0.10
N LEU A 155 -11.38 -16.74 0.55
CA LEU A 155 -10.34 -17.26 -0.32
C LEU A 155 -10.90 -18.33 -1.28
N ASP A 156 -11.77 -19.20 -0.80
CA ASP A 156 -12.29 -20.31 -1.59
C ASP A 156 -13.15 -19.81 -2.76
N ASP A 157 -13.92 -18.74 -2.55
CA ASP A 157 -14.67 -18.06 -3.61
C ASP A 157 -13.74 -17.47 -4.67
N ILE A 158 -12.68 -16.78 -4.24
CA ILE A 158 -11.68 -16.21 -5.16
C ILE A 158 -11.00 -17.31 -5.96
N LEU A 159 -10.57 -18.40 -5.32
CA LEU A 159 -9.90 -19.51 -5.99
C LEU A 159 -10.83 -20.20 -6.98
N SER A 160 -12.10 -20.41 -6.63
CA SER A 160 -13.11 -21.00 -7.53
C SER A 160 -13.31 -20.16 -8.79
N ILE A 161 -13.42 -18.83 -8.66
CA ILE A 161 -13.55 -17.92 -9.81
C ILE A 161 -12.31 -17.99 -10.71
N ILE A 162 -11.11 -18.01 -10.11
CA ILE A 162 -9.85 -18.08 -10.86
C ILE A 162 -9.73 -19.42 -11.59
N GLU A 163 -10.04 -20.54 -10.93
CA GLU A 163 -10.02 -21.88 -11.52
C GLU A 163 -10.97 -21.98 -12.72
N GLU A 164 -12.20 -21.49 -12.58
CA GLU A 164 -13.20 -21.51 -13.64
C GLU A 164 -12.82 -20.58 -14.79
N THR A 165 -12.45 -19.34 -14.50
CA THR A 165 -12.10 -18.32 -15.51
C THR A 165 -10.88 -18.73 -16.33
N LEU A 166 -9.87 -19.29 -15.69
CA LEU A 166 -8.62 -19.65 -16.34
C LEU A 166 -8.53 -21.12 -16.73
N ASN A 167 -9.52 -21.94 -16.37
CA ASN A 167 -9.51 -23.40 -16.57
C ASN A 167 -8.18 -24.02 -16.10
N ILE A 168 -7.85 -23.80 -14.82
CA ILE A 168 -6.67 -24.32 -14.11
C ILE A 168 -7.13 -25.02 -12.84
N LYS A 169 -6.21 -25.74 -12.19
CA LYS A 169 -6.42 -26.29 -10.84
C LYS A 169 -5.42 -25.69 -9.87
N ILE A 170 -5.95 -25.19 -8.75
CA ILE A 170 -5.17 -24.60 -7.66
C ILE A 170 -5.15 -25.58 -6.49
N SER A 171 -3.98 -25.76 -5.90
CA SER A 171 -3.78 -26.59 -4.71
C SER A 171 -3.40 -25.69 -3.54
N GLN A 172 -4.05 -25.91 -2.41
CA GLN A 172 -3.78 -25.22 -1.15
C GLN A 172 -3.09 -26.21 -0.18
N LYS A 173 -2.01 -25.75 0.48
CA LYS A 173 -1.25 -26.53 1.47
C LYS A 173 -1.05 -25.72 2.75
#